data_68be65caa2b1c3e93fe08d27460364ac
#
_entry.id   68be65caa2b1c3e93fe08d27460364ac
#
_cell.length_a   1.000
_cell.length_b   1.000
_cell.length_c   1.000
_cell.angle_alpha   90.00
_cell.angle_beta   90.00
_cell.angle_gamma   90.00
#
_symmetry.space_group_name_H-M   'P 1'
#
loop_
_entity.id
_entity.type
_entity.pdbx_description
1 polymer ?
#
loop_
_entity_poly.entity_id
_entity_poly.type
_entity_poly.pdbx_seq_one_letter_code
_entity_poly.pdbx_strand_id
1 'polypeptide(L)'
;LEYEIDEKNRERKVDTQEVVNYVHALRYGFERTDTLPISLRLIREIHKILLEGVRGSEKDPGEFRTTQNWVGPSGSTPATASYVPPPVHEMKNALHEFEKYLCENKKDPPLIRCALVHAQFETIHPFLDGNGRIGRLLITFMLGVENILARPLLYLSYYFKRNQSEYYDMLMATREKGDWEGWVRFFLNGVMQTAEQAAETARAILDMRETHGKIASSGKLKGKHSNFLLNLLFESPIVTANLVSKILEVTRPTAMALCKDFEKENLLIRMPGRERNVRFAYEPYLVILREGTEL
;
A
#
# COMPACT_ATOMS: atom_id res chain seq x y z
N LEU A 1 31.06 -6.63 -10.29
CA LEU A 1 30.66 -5.31 -9.72
C LEU A 1 29.66 -4.56 -10.63
N GLU A 2 29.92 -4.43 -11.94
CA GLU A 2 28.97 -3.79 -12.87
C GLU A 2 27.70 -4.64 -13.07
N TYR A 3 27.80 -5.95 -13.11
CA TYR A 3 26.68 -6.89 -13.23
C TYR A 3 25.78 -6.87 -11.98
N GLU A 4 26.37 -6.84 -10.77
CA GLU A 4 25.62 -6.73 -9.49
C GLU A 4 24.93 -5.38 -9.30
N ILE A 5 25.52 -4.28 -9.82
CA ILE A 5 24.93 -2.95 -9.77
C ILE A 5 23.71 -2.87 -10.73
N ASP A 6 23.77 -3.56 -11.87
CA ASP A 6 22.69 -3.58 -12.85
C ASP A 6 21.52 -4.46 -12.40
N GLU A 7 21.81 -5.57 -11.71
CA GLU A 7 20.80 -6.46 -11.11
C GLU A 7 20.03 -5.76 -9.97
N LYS A 8 20.76 -5.13 -9.03
CA LYS A 8 20.15 -4.29 -7.98
C LYS A 8 19.35 -3.10 -8.53
N ASN A 9 19.77 -2.50 -9.63
CA ASN A 9 19.02 -1.43 -10.27
C ASN A 9 17.78 -1.95 -11.02
N ARG A 10 17.80 -3.17 -11.55
CA ARG A 10 16.63 -3.84 -12.14
C ARG A 10 15.61 -4.21 -11.06
N GLU A 11 16.03 -4.83 -9.97
CA GLU A 11 15.15 -5.15 -8.83
C GLU A 11 14.48 -3.90 -8.27
N ARG A 12 15.25 -2.82 -8.00
CA ARG A 12 14.68 -1.52 -7.55
C ARG A 12 13.70 -0.89 -8.55
N LYS A 13 13.88 -1.08 -9.85
CA LYS A 13 12.94 -0.59 -10.86
C LYS A 13 11.66 -1.42 -10.87
N VAL A 14 11.75 -2.73 -10.70
CA VAL A 14 10.59 -3.63 -10.62
C VAL A 14 9.78 -3.32 -9.36
N ASP A 15 10.43 -3.21 -8.19
CA ASP A 15 9.78 -2.85 -6.93
C ASP A 15 9.07 -1.49 -7.03
N THR A 16 9.72 -0.49 -7.65
CA THR A 16 9.11 0.82 -7.86
C THR A 16 7.89 0.73 -8.77
N GLN A 17 7.94 -0.08 -9.83
CA GLN A 17 6.82 -0.25 -10.75
C GLN A 17 5.66 -0.99 -10.08
N GLU A 18 5.93 -2.00 -9.25
CA GLU A 18 4.90 -2.69 -8.46
C GLU A 18 4.15 -1.71 -7.54
N VAL A 19 4.87 -0.79 -6.87
CA VAL A 19 4.26 0.25 -6.04
C VAL A 19 3.42 1.23 -6.87
N VAL A 20 3.92 1.66 -8.03
CA VAL A 20 3.17 2.54 -8.94
C VAL A 20 1.90 1.85 -9.42
N ASN A 21 1.98 0.60 -9.83
CA ASN A 21 0.81 -0.19 -10.25
C ASN A 21 -0.20 -0.35 -9.11
N TYR A 22 0.28 -0.58 -7.87
CA TYR A 22 -0.59 -0.66 -6.70
C TYR A 22 -1.37 0.65 -6.48
N VAL A 23 -0.71 1.80 -6.57
CA VAL A 23 -1.36 3.12 -6.44
C VAL A 23 -2.34 3.36 -7.58
N HIS A 24 -2.00 2.98 -8.81
CA HIS A 24 -2.91 3.08 -9.96
C HIS A 24 -4.12 2.17 -9.79
N ALA A 25 -3.92 0.91 -9.40
CA ALA A 25 -4.98 -0.04 -9.15
C ALA A 25 -5.93 0.44 -8.04
N LEU A 26 -5.37 1.02 -6.97
CA LEU A 26 -6.13 1.59 -5.87
C LEU A 26 -6.99 2.78 -6.34
N ARG A 27 -6.41 3.73 -7.06
CA ARG A 27 -7.13 4.89 -7.59
C ARG A 27 -8.24 4.47 -8.55
N TYR A 28 -7.89 3.65 -9.53
CA TYR A 28 -8.85 3.10 -10.50
C TYR A 28 -10.02 2.40 -9.80
N GLY A 29 -9.71 1.56 -8.79
CA GLY A 29 -10.73 0.84 -8.06
C GLY A 29 -11.71 1.77 -7.35
N PHE A 30 -11.24 2.82 -6.66
CA PHE A 30 -12.11 3.80 -6.02
C PHE A 30 -12.95 4.59 -7.02
N GLU A 31 -12.36 5.11 -8.09
CA GLU A 31 -13.12 5.80 -9.15
C GLU A 31 -14.18 4.88 -9.78
N ARG A 32 -13.85 3.60 -9.91
CA ARG A 32 -14.74 2.62 -10.51
C ARG A 32 -15.89 2.19 -9.60
N THR A 33 -15.71 2.23 -8.28
CA THR A 33 -16.77 1.90 -7.31
C THR A 33 -17.94 2.89 -7.31
N ASP A 34 -17.78 4.08 -7.87
CA ASP A 34 -18.89 5.02 -8.09
C ASP A 34 -19.93 4.50 -9.11
N THR A 35 -19.51 3.62 -10.02
CA THR A 35 -20.34 3.11 -11.13
C THR A 35 -20.50 1.59 -11.15
N LEU A 36 -19.64 0.86 -10.48
CA LEU A 36 -19.62 -0.60 -10.43
C LEU A 36 -19.37 -1.05 -8.99
N PRO A 37 -20.25 -1.87 -8.39
CA PRO A 37 -20.00 -2.41 -7.05
C PRO A 37 -18.74 -3.28 -7.05
N ILE A 38 -18.20 -3.56 -5.86
CA ILE A 38 -17.13 -4.54 -5.70
C ILE A 38 -17.67 -5.88 -6.19
N SER A 39 -17.10 -6.37 -7.27
CA SER A 39 -17.56 -7.55 -8.03
C SER A 39 -16.38 -8.29 -8.66
N LEU A 40 -16.58 -9.49 -9.12
CA LEU A 40 -15.56 -10.26 -9.84
C LEU A 40 -15.03 -9.51 -11.07
N ARG A 41 -15.88 -8.73 -11.73
CA ARG A 41 -15.47 -7.87 -12.84
C ARG A 41 -14.46 -6.81 -12.38
N LEU A 42 -14.78 -6.07 -11.32
CA LEU A 42 -13.87 -5.06 -10.78
C LEU A 42 -12.54 -5.68 -10.32
N ILE A 43 -12.60 -6.83 -9.64
CA ILE A 43 -11.42 -7.58 -9.18
C ILE A 43 -10.50 -7.93 -10.37
N ARG A 44 -11.05 -8.36 -11.49
CA ARG A 44 -10.28 -8.67 -12.70
C ARG A 44 -9.67 -7.42 -13.35
N GLU A 45 -10.43 -6.32 -13.42
CA GLU A 45 -9.95 -5.03 -13.94
C GLU A 45 -8.76 -4.53 -13.11
N ILE A 46 -8.85 -4.57 -11.78
CA ILE A 46 -7.79 -4.18 -10.85
C ILE A 46 -6.57 -5.09 -10.96
N HIS A 47 -6.79 -6.41 -11.05
CA HIS A 47 -5.72 -7.39 -11.18
C HIS A 47 -4.87 -7.14 -12.44
N LYS A 48 -5.51 -6.80 -13.56
CA LYS A 48 -4.82 -6.45 -14.81
C LYS A 48 -3.88 -5.26 -14.63
N ILE A 49 -4.34 -4.19 -13.97
CA ILE A 49 -3.53 -3.00 -13.70
C ILE A 49 -2.37 -3.34 -12.75
N LEU A 50 -2.65 -4.13 -11.72
CA LEU A 50 -1.68 -4.48 -10.69
C LEU A 50 -0.46 -5.23 -11.23
N LEU A 51 -0.66 -6.08 -12.23
CA LEU A 51 0.39 -6.93 -12.83
C LEU A 51 0.99 -6.36 -14.12
N GLU A 52 0.64 -5.16 -14.53
CA GLU A 52 1.13 -4.57 -15.79
C GLU A 52 2.65 -4.35 -15.74
N GLY A 53 3.39 -5.08 -16.60
CA GLY A 53 4.85 -4.93 -16.76
C GLY A 53 5.71 -5.28 -15.54
N VAL A 54 5.15 -6.01 -14.56
CA VAL A 54 5.86 -6.47 -13.36
C VAL A 54 5.80 -7.98 -13.22
N ARG A 55 6.31 -8.52 -12.11
CA ARG A 55 6.25 -9.96 -11.81
C ARG A 55 4.80 -10.47 -11.87
N GLY A 56 4.59 -11.53 -12.63
CA GLY A 56 3.27 -12.14 -12.89
C GLY A 56 2.57 -11.59 -14.12
N SER A 57 3.18 -10.65 -14.87
CA SER A 57 2.61 -10.13 -16.12
C SER A 57 2.43 -11.21 -17.20
N GLU A 58 3.17 -12.31 -17.10
CA GLU A 58 3.04 -13.50 -17.95
C GLU A 58 1.99 -14.51 -17.44
N LYS A 59 1.27 -14.21 -16.36
CA LYS A 59 0.30 -15.08 -15.69
C LYS A 59 -1.16 -14.64 -15.92
N ASP A 60 -1.48 -14.32 -17.15
CA ASP A 60 -2.83 -13.93 -17.61
C ASP A 60 -3.47 -12.82 -16.75
N PRO A 61 -2.89 -11.58 -16.68
CA PRO A 61 -3.43 -10.49 -15.87
C PRO A 61 -4.89 -10.18 -16.20
N GLY A 62 -5.74 -10.20 -15.18
CA GLY A 62 -7.18 -9.96 -15.32
C GLY A 62 -8.01 -11.21 -15.63
N GLU A 63 -7.38 -12.38 -15.81
CA GLU A 63 -8.11 -13.62 -16.07
C GLU A 63 -8.00 -14.60 -14.89
N PHE A 64 -9.12 -15.23 -14.56
CA PHE A 64 -9.11 -16.31 -13.58
C PHE A 64 -8.40 -17.53 -14.14
N ARG A 65 -7.69 -18.23 -13.28
CA ARG A 65 -6.92 -19.41 -13.65
C ARG A 65 -7.78 -20.49 -14.31
N THR A 66 -7.22 -21.11 -15.31
CA THR A 66 -7.79 -22.27 -16.01
C THR A 66 -7.07 -23.59 -15.67
N THR A 67 -5.98 -23.48 -14.89
CA THR A 67 -5.16 -24.59 -14.42
C THR A 67 -5.06 -24.57 -12.90
N GLN A 68 -4.63 -25.69 -12.32
CA GLN A 68 -4.37 -25.80 -10.89
C GLN A 68 -3.13 -24.95 -10.53
N ASN A 69 -3.25 -24.20 -9.45
CA ASN A 69 -2.13 -23.49 -8.80
C ASN A 69 -1.96 -23.99 -7.35
N TRP A 70 -0.91 -23.54 -6.71
CA TRP A 70 -0.62 -23.83 -5.31
C TRP A 70 0.16 -22.69 -4.65
N VAL A 71 0.14 -22.64 -3.33
CA VAL A 71 0.88 -21.67 -2.52
C VAL A 71 1.97 -22.41 -1.77
N GLY A 72 3.21 -21.94 -1.89
CA GLY A 72 4.35 -22.55 -1.20
C GLY A 72 5.66 -21.88 -1.56
N PRO A 73 6.78 -22.30 -0.95
CA PRO A 73 8.12 -21.84 -1.29
C PRO A 73 8.43 -22.03 -2.79
N SER A 74 9.39 -21.25 -3.29
CA SER A 74 9.86 -21.41 -4.68
C SER A 74 10.31 -22.86 -4.94
N GLY A 75 9.85 -23.44 -6.05
CA GLY A 75 10.15 -24.82 -6.42
C GLY A 75 9.21 -25.88 -5.79
N SER A 76 8.22 -25.48 -4.97
CA SER A 76 7.22 -26.41 -4.48
C SER A 76 6.35 -26.97 -5.60
N THR A 77 5.86 -28.18 -5.39
CA THR A 77 4.87 -28.87 -6.23
C THR A 77 3.54 -28.96 -5.47
N PRO A 78 2.43 -29.34 -6.09
CA PRO A 78 1.18 -29.56 -5.35
C PRO A 78 1.32 -30.52 -4.14
N ALA A 79 2.22 -31.49 -4.22
CA ALA A 79 2.48 -32.45 -3.13
C ALA A 79 3.29 -31.85 -1.97
N THR A 80 4.07 -30.80 -2.20
CA THR A 80 4.93 -30.15 -1.20
C THR A 80 4.51 -28.71 -0.89
N ALA A 81 3.40 -28.27 -1.46
CA ALA A 81 2.84 -26.95 -1.25
C ALA A 81 2.27 -26.78 0.16
N SER A 82 2.35 -25.57 0.69
CA SER A 82 1.72 -25.21 1.96
C SER A 82 0.20 -25.19 1.87
N TYR A 83 -0.33 -24.89 0.66
CA TYR A 83 -1.76 -24.89 0.39
C TYR A 83 -2.02 -25.17 -1.09
N VAL A 84 -3.02 -26.02 -1.37
CA VAL A 84 -3.55 -26.28 -2.71
C VAL A 84 -4.99 -25.80 -2.76
N PRO A 85 -5.28 -24.72 -3.51
CA PRO A 85 -6.63 -24.18 -3.65
C PRO A 85 -7.59 -25.15 -4.36
N PRO A 86 -8.92 -24.92 -4.31
CA PRO A 86 -9.90 -25.76 -4.97
C PRO A 86 -9.62 -25.96 -6.47
N PRO A 87 -9.97 -27.10 -7.05
CA PRO A 87 -9.89 -27.31 -8.50
C PRO A 87 -10.71 -26.28 -9.28
N VAL A 88 -10.38 -26.06 -10.56
CA VAL A 88 -10.94 -24.97 -11.36
C VAL A 88 -12.49 -24.98 -11.40
N HIS A 89 -13.11 -26.15 -11.46
CA HIS A 89 -14.56 -26.24 -11.49
C HIS A 89 -15.22 -25.84 -10.16
N GLU A 90 -14.60 -26.21 -9.02
CA GLU A 90 -15.05 -25.80 -7.69
C GLU A 90 -14.76 -24.31 -7.43
N MET A 91 -13.60 -23.81 -7.90
CA MET A 91 -13.27 -22.41 -7.86
C MET A 91 -14.34 -21.53 -8.52
N LYS A 92 -14.86 -21.94 -9.69
CA LYS A 92 -15.91 -21.18 -10.37
C LYS A 92 -17.19 -21.08 -9.55
N ASN A 93 -17.59 -22.16 -8.91
CA ASN A 93 -18.76 -22.20 -8.04
C ASN A 93 -18.50 -21.33 -6.79
N ALA A 94 -17.33 -21.46 -6.17
CA ALA A 94 -16.93 -20.66 -5.00
C ALA A 94 -16.87 -19.15 -5.33
N LEU A 95 -16.40 -18.77 -6.52
CA LEU A 95 -16.42 -17.38 -6.98
C LEU A 95 -17.84 -16.84 -7.17
N HIS A 96 -18.78 -17.66 -7.67
CA HIS A 96 -20.17 -17.24 -7.78
C HIS A 96 -20.78 -16.94 -6.42
N GLU A 97 -20.61 -17.82 -5.44
CA GLU A 97 -21.09 -17.60 -4.07
C GLU A 97 -20.37 -16.43 -3.37
N PHE A 98 -19.08 -16.26 -3.64
CA PHE A 98 -18.31 -15.14 -3.16
C PHE A 98 -18.83 -13.78 -3.67
N GLU A 99 -19.13 -13.68 -4.96
CA GLU A 99 -19.71 -12.47 -5.56
C GLU A 99 -21.09 -12.17 -4.99
N LYS A 100 -21.93 -13.20 -4.82
CA LYS A 100 -23.24 -13.08 -4.19
C LYS A 100 -23.11 -12.54 -2.76
N TYR A 101 -22.18 -13.07 -1.97
CA TYR A 101 -21.93 -12.58 -0.62
C TYR A 101 -21.45 -11.11 -0.62
N LEU A 102 -20.57 -10.72 -1.54
CA LEU A 102 -20.11 -9.34 -1.67
C LEU A 102 -21.26 -8.36 -1.97
N CYS A 103 -22.20 -8.76 -2.83
CA CYS A 103 -23.28 -7.90 -3.30
C CYS A 103 -24.49 -7.86 -2.35
N GLU A 104 -24.87 -8.99 -1.79
CA GLU A 104 -26.14 -9.16 -1.08
C GLU A 104 -26.02 -9.02 0.45
N ASN A 105 -24.86 -9.37 1.04
CA ASN A 105 -24.72 -9.38 2.47
C ASN A 105 -24.35 -8.00 3.04
N LYS A 106 -25.36 -7.28 3.52
CA LYS A 106 -25.20 -6.01 4.25
C LYS A 106 -25.54 -6.16 5.76
N LYS A 107 -25.79 -7.39 6.23
CA LYS A 107 -26.21 -7.64 7.61
C LYS A 107 -25.02 -7.76 8.56
N ASP A 108 -23.91 -8.32 8.07
CA ASP A 108 -22.72 -8.48 8.91
C ASP A 108 -22.02 -7.14 9.15
N PRO A 109 -21.48 -6.92 10.36
CA PRO A 109 -20.65 -5.75 10.62
C PRO A 109 -19.52 -5.61 9.59
N PRO A 110 -19.25 -4.41 9.06
CA PRO A 110 -18.32 -4.23 7.95
C PRO A 110 -16.94 -4.83 8.16
N LEU A 111 -16.34 -4.71 9.36
CA LEU A 111 -15.03 -5.29 9.66
C LEU A 111 -15.05 -6.82 9.67
N ILE A 112 -16.14 -7.42 10.17
CA ILE A 112 -16.33 -8.88 10.11
C ILE A 112 -16.43 -9.31 8.65
N ARG A 113 -17.24 -8.61 7.86
CA ARG A 113 -17.39 -8.89 6.42
C ARG A 113 -16.06 -8.78 5.67
N CYS A 114 -15.23 -7.75 5.96
CA CYS A 114 -13.88 -7.64 5.42
C CYS A 114 -13.01 -8.84 5.76
N ALA A 115 -13.04 -9.29 7.02
CA ALA A 115 -12.27 -10.46 7.47
C ALA A 115 -12.68 -11.73 6.71
N LEU A 116 -13.98 -11.99 6.61
CA LEU A 116 -14.53 -13.18 5.93
C LEU A 116 -14.22 -13.15 4.43
N VAL A 117 -14.44 -12.01 3.78
CA VAL A 117 -14.13 -11.82 2.35
C VAL A 117 -12.66 -12.05 2.05
N HIS A 118 -11.78 -11.51 2.88
CA HIS A 118 -10.34 -11.68 2.69
C HIS A 118 -9.93 -13.16 2.82
N ALA A 119 -10.33 -13.84 3.88
CA ALA A 119 -10.01 -15.27 4.06
C ALA A 119 -10.58 -16.15 2.95
N GLN A 120 -11.80 -15.87 2.53
CA GLN A 120 -12.46 -16.62 1.46
C GLN A 120 -11.78 -16.39 0.11
N PHE A 121 -11.38 -15.15 -0.19
CA PHE A 121 -10.64 -14.85 -1.42
C PHE A 121 -9.28 -15.55 -1.45
N GLU A 122 -8.53 -15.52 -0.33
CA GLU A 122 -7.25 -16.24 -0.20
C GLU A 122 -7.42 -17.75 -0.26
N THR A 123 -8.59 -18.28 0.14
CA THR A 123 -8.92 -19.70 0.03
C THR A 123 -9.26 -20.09 -1.41
N ILE A 124 -10.08 -19.32 -2.12
CA ILE A 124 -10.41 -19.57 -3.52
C ILE A 124 -9.18 -19.45 -4.43
N HIS A 125 -8.32 -18.47 -4.16
CA HIS A 125 -7.05 -18.22 -4.85
C HIS A 125 -7.19 -18.20 -6.37
N PRO A 126 -8.03 -17.31 -6.93
CA PRO A 126 -8.56 -17.45 -8.29
C PRO A 126 -7.59 -17.10 -9.40
N PHE A 127 -6.44 -16.48 -9.13
CA PHE A 127 -5.47 -16.08 -10.14
C PHE A 127 -4.22 -16.96 -10.09
N LEU A 128 -3.44 -16.98 -11.17
CA LEU A 128 -2.15 -17.68 -11.21
C LEU A 128 -1.06 -16.98 -10.38
N ASP A 129 -1.13 -15.65 -10.26
CA ASP A 129 -0.29 -14.81 -9.39
C ASP A 129 -1.12 -13.61 -8.90
N GLY A 130 -0.62 -12.83 -7.95
CA GLY A 130 -1.23 -11.58 -7.50
C GLY A 130 -2.39 -11.71 -6.51
N ASN A 131 -2.80 -12.92 -6.12
CA ASN A 131 -3.93 -13.12 -5.21
C ASN A 131 -3.78 -12.35 -3.90
N GLY A 132 -2.65 -12.49 -3.20
CA GLY A 132 -2.41 -11.79 -1.95
C GLY A 132 -2.40 -10.26 -2.09
N ARG A 133 -1.94 -9.71 -3.22
CA ARG A 133 -2.01 -8.27 -3.52
C ARG A 133 -3.46 -7.81 -3.67
N ILE A 134 -4.26 -8.56 -4.43
CA ILE A 134 -5.71 -8.30 -4.60
C ILE A 134 -6.47 -8.48 -3.30
N GLY A 135 -6.23 -9.57 -2.55
CA GLY A 135 -6.89 -9.82 -1.27
C GLY A 135 -6.73 -8.65 -0.29
N ARG A 136 -5.52 -8.07 -0.23
CA ARG A 136 -5.26 -6.88 0.60
C ARG A 136 -5.90 -5.60 0.05
N LEU A 137 -5.93 -5.43 -1.28
CA LEU A 137 -6.65 -4.31 -1.91
C LEU A 137 -8.14 -4.38 -1.65
N LEU A 138 -8.75 -5.56 -1.67
CA LEU A 138 -10.18 -5.76 -1.37
C LEU A 138 -10.54 -5.25 0.02
N ILE A 139 -9.70 -5.47 1.04
CA ILE A 139 -9.91 -4.91 2.38
C ILE A 139 -10.03 -3.38 2.30
N THR A 140 -9.08 -2.75 1.61
CA THR A 140 -9.05 -1.28 1.48
C THR A 140 -10.27 -0.75 0.74
N PHE A 141 -10.72 -1.41 -0.33
CA PHE A 141 -11.93 -1.02 -1.07
C PHE A 141 -13.19 -1.18 -0.24
N MET A 142 -13.33 -2.30 0.47
CA MET A 142 -14.50 -2.54 1.32
C MET A 142 -14.60 -1.48 2.43
N LEU A 143 -13.50 -1.18 3.12
CA LEU A 143 -13.46 -0.16 4.17
C LEU A 143 -13.74 1.25 3.62
N GLY A 144 -13.29 1.55 2.39
CA GLY A 144 -13.56 2.82 1.73
C GLY A 144 -15.02 2.97 1.29
N VAL A 145 -15.59 1.96 0.64
CA VAL A 145 -17.00 1.95 0.20
C VAL A 145 -17.97 2.00 1.38
N GLU A 146 -17.62 1.38 2.51
CA GLU A 146 -18.41 1.45 3.76
C GLU A 146 -18.19 2.77 4.54
N ASN A 147 -17.38 3.71 4.01
CA ASN A 147 -17.03 4.97 4.67
C ASN A 147 -16.39 4.81 6.07
N ILE A 148 -15.78 3.66 6.36
CA ILE A 148 -15.03 3.42 7.60
C ILE A 148 -13.68 4.11 7.53
N LEU A 149 -13.06 4.14 6.35
CA LEU A 149 -11.83 4.85 6.07
C LEU A 149 -12.08 5.95 5.04
N ALA A 150 -11.99 7.20 5.46
CA ALA A 150 -12.04 8.35 4.55
C ALA A 150 -10.85 8.39 3.58
N ARG A 151 -9.75 7.72 3.91
CA ARG A 151 -8.54 7.55 3.08
C ARG A 151 -7.93 6.17 3.37
N PRO A 152 -7.23 5.55 2.39
CA PRO A 152 -6.63 4.21 2.54
C PRO A 152 -5.37 4.25 3.42
N LEU A 153 -5.51 4.67 4.68
CA LEU A 153 -4.41 4.84 5.63
C LEU A 153 -4.19 3.62 6.55
N LEU A 154 -4.99 2.56 6.40
CA LEU A 154 -4.85 1.37 7.24
C LEU A 154 -3.82 0.40 6.62
N TYR A 155 -2.63 0.33 7.19
CA TYR A 155 -1.55 -0.54 6.73
C TYR A 155 -1.68 -1.99 7.25
N LEU A 156 -2.83 -2.62 7.06
CA LEU A 156 -3.07 -4.00 7.50
C LEU A 156 -2.11 -5.01 6.82
N SER A 157 -1.64 -4.68 5.62
CA SER A 157 -0.60 -5.46 4.92
C SER A 157 0.70 -5.58 5.74
N TYR A 158 1.06 -4.52 6.48
CA TYR A 158 2.23 -4.53 7.35
C TYR A 158 2.01 -5.46 8.55
N TYR A 159 0.83 -5.40 9.18
CA TYR A 159 0.46 -6.29 10.26
C TYR A 159 0.54 -7.76 9.84
N PHE A 160 -0.02 -8.11 8.68
CA PHE A 160 0.05 -9.47 8.15
C PHE A 160 1.48 -9.91 7.85
N LYS A 161 2.32 -9.01 7.36
CA LYS A 161 3.73 -9.31 7.08
C LYS A 161 4.54 -9.52 8.37
N ARG A 162 4.31 -8.67 9.37
CA ARG A 162 4.95 -8.77 10.69
C ARG A 162 4.56 -10.03 11.43
N ASN A 163 3.31 -10.47 11.30
CA ASN A 163 2.75 -11.67 11.92
C ASN A 163 2.53 -12.78 10.90
N GLN A 164 3.46 -12.95 9.95
CA GLN A 164 3.27 -13.79 8.77
C GLN A 164 2.96 -15.25 9.10
N SER A 165 3.65 -15.85 10.07
CA SER A 165 3.39 -17.24 10.47
C SER A 165 1.96 -17.39 10.99
N GLU A 166 1.57 -16.56 11.96
CA GLU A 166 0.23 -16.59 12.54
C GLU A 166 -0.86 -16.32 11.49
N TYR A 167 -0.63 -15.38 10.56
CA TYR A 167 -1.54 -15.11 9.46
C TYR A 167 -1.83 -16.36 8.62
N TYR A 168 -0.79 -17.12 8.23
CA TYR A 168 -0.98 -18.36 7.48
C TYR A 168 -1.61 -19.47 8.33
N ASP A 169 -1.22 -19.59 9.59
CA ASP A 169 -1.80 -20.58 10.52
C ASP A 169 -3.31 -20.32 10.72
N MET A 170 -3.72 -19.06 10.87
CA MET A 170 -5.13 -18.69 10.99
C MET A 170 -5.91 -18.96 9.70
N LEU A 171 -5.36 -18.67 8.52
CA LEU A 171 -5.98 -19.05 7.24
C LEU A 171 -6.10 -20.57 7.10
N MET A 172 -5.12 -21.33 7.51
CA MET A 172 -5.20 -22.80 7.49
C MET A 172 -6.21 -23.34 8.50
N ALA A 173 -6.29 -22.73 9.69
CA ALA A 173 -7.29 -23.12 10.69
C ALA A 173 -8.73 -22.91 10.20
N THR A 174 -9.00 -21.83 9.43
CA THR A 174 -10.32 -21.67 8.81
C THR A 174 -10.63 -22.76 7.79
N ARG A 175 -9.65 -23.19 7.01
CA ARG A 175 -9.80 -24.19 5.93
C ARG A 175 -9.96 -25.61 6.47
N GLU A 176 -9.18 -25.98 7.48
CA GLU A 176 -9.10 -27.34 7.99
C GLU A 176 -10.05 -27.61 9.16
N LYS A 177 -10.29 -26.59 9.99
CA LYS A 177 -11.02 -26.74 11.27
C LYS A 177 -12.29 -25.89 11.32
N GLY A 178 -12.51 -25.01 10.34
CA GLY A 178 -13.63 -24.05 10.36
C GLY A 178 -13.48 -22.98 11.45
N ASP A 179 -12.25 -22.67 11.90
CA ASP A 179 -12.00 -21.70 12.97
C ASP A 179 -12.09 -20.25 12.45
N TRP A 180 -13.32 -19.85 12.09
CA TRP A 180 -13.62 -18.50 11.66
C TRP A 180 -13.51 -17.49 12.80
N GLU A 181 -13.79 -17.89 14.04
CA GLU A 181 -13.67 -17.00 15.19
C GLU A 181 -12.23 -16.61 15.46
N GLY A 182 -11.30 -17.56 15.43
CA GLY A 182 -9.87 -17.33 15.57
C GLY A 182 -9.35 -16.38 14.50
N TRP A 183 -9.73 -16.62 13.24
CA TRP A 183 -9.39 -15.73 12.13
C TRP A 183 -9.92 -14.30 12.30
N VAL A 184 -11.21 -14.15 12.60
CA VAL A 184 -11.82 -12.83 12.78
C VAL A 184 -11.16 -12.09 13.93
N ARG A 185 -10.85 -12.75 15.04
CA ARG A 185 -10.13 -12.16 16.17
C ARG A 185 -8.74 -11.67 15.78
N PHE A 186 -7.97 -12.49 15.05
CA PHE A 186 -6.67 -12.09 14.51
C PHE A 186 -6.79 -10.86 13.60
N PHE A 187 -7.73 -10.86 12.67
CA PHE A 187 -7.98 -9.74 11.76
C PHE A 187 -8.34 -8.46 12.50
N LEU A 188 -9.27 -8.52 13.46
CA LEU A 188 -9.69 -7.35 14.23
C LEU A 188 -8.58 -6.81 15.12
N ASN A 189 -7.73 -7.66 15.69
CA ASN A 189 -6.53 -7.22 16.41
C ASN A 189 -5.58 -6.46 15.47
N GLY A 190 -5.42 -6.93 14.24
CA GLY A 190 -4.63 -6.22 13.23
C GLY A 190 -5.23 -4.86 12.88
N VAL A 191 -6.53 -4.78 12.70
CA VAL A 191 -7.24 -3.50 12.46
C VAL A 191 -7.03 -2.54 13.63
N MET A 192 -7.22 -3.00 14.87
CA MET A 192 -7.02 -2.19 16.06
C MET A 192 -5.61 -1.63 16.15
N GLN A 193 -4.59 -2.49 16.08
CA GLN A 193 -3.19 -2.07 16.20
C GLN A 193 -2.78 -1.09 15.09
N THR A 194 -3.18 -1.36 13.85
CA THR A 194 -2.85 -0.47 12.72
C THR A 194 -3.60 0.85 12.76
N ALA A 195 -4.83 0.88 13.29
CA ALA A 195 -5.60 2.11 13.49
C ALA A 195 -5.01 2.98 14.61
N GLU A 196 -4.58 2.38 15.72
CA GLU A 196 -3.89 3.08 16.81
C GLU A 196 -2.58 3.70 16.29
N GLN A 197 -1.76 2.94 15.59
CA GLN A 197 -0.52 3.44 15.00
C GLN A 197 -0.77 4.58 13.99
N ALA A 198 -1.76 4.44 13.12
CA ALA A 198 -2.12 5.50 12.17
C ALA A 198 -2.57 6.79 12.88
N ALA A 199 -3.31 6.67 14.00
CA ALA A 199 -3.72 7.82 14.80
C ALA A 199 -2.52 8.50 15.50
N GLU A 200 -1.56 7.72 16.01
CA GLU A 200 -0.32 8.25 16.61
C GLU A 200 0.53 8.96 15.57
N THR A 201 0.74 8.34 14.40
CA THR A 201 1.45 8.95 13.27
C THR A 201 0.79 10.26 12.84
N ALA A 202 -0.54 10.30 12.74
CA ALA A 202 -1.26 11.51 12.36
C ALA A 202 -1.08 12.64 13.40
N ARG A 203 -1.12 12.32 14.71
CA ARG A 203 -0.84 13.30 15.78
C ARG A 203 0.58 13.84 15.68
N ALA A 204 1.58 12.97 15.55
CA ALA A 204 2.97 13.36 15.40
C ALA A 204 3.19 14.29 14.19
N ILE A 205 2.51 14.03 13.05
CA ILE A 205 2.56 14.90 11.87
C ILE A 205 1.93 16.27 12.17
N LEU A 206 0.79 16.32 12.87
CA LEU A 206 0.14 17.58 13.24
C LEU A 206 1.02 18.42 14.17
N ASP A 207 1.60 17.82 15.20
CA ASP A 207 2.50 18.46 16.15
C ASP A 207 3.77 18.98 15.44
N MET A 208 4.33 18.19 14.55
CA MET A 208 5.44 18.61 13.70
C MET A 208 5.07 19.80 12.83
N ARG A 209 3.89 19.75 12.17
CA ARG A 209 3.40 20.83 11.30
C ARG A 209 3.27 22.16 12.08
N GLU A 210 2.76 22.11 13.30
CA GLU A 210 2.66 23.28 14.18
C GLU A 210 4.05 23.79 14.57
N THR A 211 4.93 22.91 15.02
CA THR A 211 6.30 23.27 15.48
C THR A 211 7.11 23.86 14.34
N HIS A 212 7.14 23.19 13.18
CA HIS A 212 7.89 23.68 12.02
C HIS A 212 7.24 24.92 11.37
N GLY A 213 5.91 25.08 11.50
CA GLY A 213 5.21 26.29 11.11
C GLY A 213 5.64 27.51 11.95
N LYS A 214 5.84 27.34 13.25
CA LYS A 214 6.41 28.38 14.13
C LYS A 214 7.83 28.74 13.71
N ILE A 215 8.67 27.78 13.36
CA ILE A 215 10.04 28.01 12.84
C ILE A 215 9.96 28.79 11.51
N ALA A 216 9.10 28.36 10.58
CA ALA A 216 8.94 29.01 9.28
C ALA A 216 8.44 30.47 9.39
N SER A 217 7.69 30.79 10.44
CA SER A 217 7.12 32.12 10.68
C SER A 217 7.98 33.02 11.61
N SER A 218 8.96 32.44 12.33
CA SER A 218 9.74 33.16 13.37
C SER A 218 10.82 34.12 12.86
N GLY A 219 10.94 34.29 11.53
CA GLY A 219 11.99 35.11 10.91
C GLY A 219 13.38 34.46 10.87
N LYS A 220 13.57 33.28 11.45
CA LYS A 220 14.79 32.48 11.29
C LYS A 220 14.93 31.97 9.82
N LEU A 221 13.84 31.56 9.22
CA LEU A 221 13.76 31.28 7.81
C LEU A 221 13.45 32.58 7.07
N LYS A 222 14.47 33.19 6.49
CA LYS A 222 14.35 34.45 5.75
C LYS A 222 13.63 34.22 4.43
N GLY A 223 12.30 34.45 4.40
CA GLY A 223 11.63 34.46 3.12
C GLY A 223 10.11 34.40 3.18
N LYS A 224 9.49 35.20 2.33
CA LYS A 224 8.04 35.23 2.05
C LYS A 224 7.48 33.83 1.70
N HIS A 225 8.32 32.90 1.23
CA HIS A 225 7.94 31.61 0.69
C HIS A 225 8.21 30.43 1.66
N SER A 226 8.66 30.67 2.90
CA SER A 226 9.00 29.59 3.85
C SER A 226 7.80 28.72 4.19
N ASN A 227 6.63 29.33 4.45
CA ASN A 227 5.41 28.56 4.72
C ASN A 227 4.90 27.77 3.49
N PHE A 228 5.11 28.33 2.29
CA PHE A 228 4.76 27.63 1.05
C PHE A 228 5.66 26.41 0.82
N LEU A 229 6.98 26.57 1.04
CA LEU A 229 7.89 25.44 0.97
C LEU A 229 7.55 24.38 2.03
N LEU A 230 7.27 24.77 3.27
CA LEU A 230 6.90 23.83 4.32
C LEU A 230 5.64 23.02 3.94
N ASN A 231 4.61 23.69 3.41
CA ASN A 231 3.40 22.99 2.93
C ASN A 231 3.72 22.02 1.79
N LEU A 232 4.55 22.45 0.82
CA LEU A 232 5.01 21.58 -0.26
C LEU A 232 5.74 20.32 0.28
N LEU A 233 6.52 20.46 1.35
CA LEU A 233 7.28 19.35 1.93
C LEU A 233 6.37 18.29 2.59
N PHE A 234 5.18 18.65 3.05
CA PHE A 234 4.18 17.67 3.51
C PHE A 234 3.51 16.91 2.35
N GLU A 235 3.49 17.49 1.15
CA GLU A 235 2.97 16.83 -0.06
C GLU A 235 4.07 16.07 -0.81
N SER A 236 5.26 16.65 -0.86
CA SER A 236 6.44 16.15 -1.56
C SER A 236 7.68 16.25 -0.66
N PRO A 237 7.93 15.26 0.20
CA PRO A 237 9.00 15.33 1.19
C PRO A 237 10.42 15.28 0.60
N ILE A 238 10.55 14.98 -0.68
CA ILE A 238 11.82 15.02 -1.41
C ILE A 238 11.69 16.03 -2.55
N VAL A 239 12.46 17.10 -2.46
CA VAL A 239 12.42 18.20 -3.43
C VAL A 239 13.78 18.49 -4.07
N THR A 240 13.75 19.18 -5.22
CA THR A 240 14.92 19.80 -5.84
C THR A 240 14.68 21.30 -5.95
N ALA A 241 15.72 22.10 -6.04
CA ALA A 241 15.57 23.55 -6.25
C ALA A 241 14.78 23.87 -7.55
N ASN A 242 14.84 23.01 -8.57
CA ASN A 242 14.06 23.16 -9.79
C ASN A 242 12.56 22.95 -9.53
N LEU A 243 12.19 21.93 -8.75
CA LEU A 243 10.79 21.67 -8.40
C LEU A 243 10.24 22.82 -7.55
N VAL A 244 10.99 23.24 -6.52
CA VAL A 244 10.63 24.37 -5.66
C VAL A 244 10.47 25.67 -6.47
N SER A 245 11.40 25.97 -7.39
CA SER A 245 11.35 27.10 -8.30
C SER A 245 10.06 27.12 -9.13
N LYS A 246 9.70 25.95 -9.69
CA LYS A 246 8.51 25.80 -10.53
C LYS A 246 7.21 25.98 -9.74
N ILE A 247 7.13 25.34 -8.55
CA ILE A 247 5.88 25.33 -7.77
C ILE A 247 5.65 26.65 -7.04
N LEU A 248 6.71 27.25 -6.50
CA LEU A 248 6.62 28.52 -5.78
C LEU A 248 6.76 29.76 -6.69
N GLU A 249 6.90 29.55 -8.00
CA GLU A 249 7.07 30.62 -9.01
C GLU A 249 8.20 31.61 -8.68
N VAL A 250 9.31 31.07 -8.15
CA VAL A 250 10.51 31.85 -7.79
C VAL A 250 11.69 31.49 -8.68
N THR A 251 12.73 32.33 -8.69
CA THR A 251 13.95 32.01 -9.45
C THR A 251 14.67 30.81 -8.82
N ARG A 252 15.41 30.04 -9.63
CA ARG A 252 16.20 28.90 -9.16
C ARG A 252 17.21 29.28 -8.06
N PRO A 253 17.94 30.41 -8.13
CA PRO A 253 18.79 30.86 -7.03
C PRO A 253 18.01 31.08 -5.73
N THR A 254 16.82 31.70 -5.81
CA THR A 254 15.93 31.93 -4.65
C THR A 254 15.46 30.60 -4.05
N ALA A 255 15.03 29.65 -4.89
CA ALA A 255 14.64 28.31 -4.43
C ALA A 255 15.78 27.56 -3.77
N MET A 256 17.00 27.65 -4.31
CA MET A 256 18.20 27.05 -3.72
C MET A 256 18.57 27.69 -2.37
N ALA A 257 18.46 29.00 -2.26
CA ALA A 257 18.71 29.72 -1.00
C ALA A 257 17.68 29.27 0.06
N LEU A 258 16.42 29.15 -0.31
CA LEU A 258 15.35 28.71 0.57
C LEU A 258 15.59 27.26 1.07
N CYS A 259 15.97 26.35 0.17
CA CYS A 259 16.33 24.97 0.57
C CYS A 259 17.53 24.94 1.53
N LYS A 260 18.56 25.78 1.31
CA LYS A 260 19.71 25.89 2.20
C LYS A 260 19.36 26.48 3.57
N ASP A 261 18.42 27.42 3.65
CA ASP A 261 17.97 27.97 4.91
C ASP A 261 17.21 26.91 5.72
N PHE A 262 16.37 26.07 5.05
CA PHE A 262 15.73 24.91 5.66
C PHE A 262 16.75 23.84 6.11
N GLU A 263 17.84 23.67 5.37
CA GLU A 263 18.96 22.76 5.74
C GLU A 263 19.66 23.23 7.01
N LYS A 264 19.90 24.54 7.18
CA LYS A 264 20.51 25.14 8.39
C LYS A 264 19.64 24.95 9.64
N GLU A 265 18.33 24.96 9.50
CA GLU A 265 17.37 24.73 10.59
C GLU A 265 17.08 23.22 10.79
N ASN A 266 17.84 22.32 10.16
CA ASN A 266 17.69 20.87 10.21
C ASN A 266 16.31 20.35 9.76
N LEU A 267 15.58 21.12 8.96
CA LEU A 267 14.31 20.70 8.36
C LEU A 267 14.53 19.89 7.09
N LEU A 268 15.58 20.23 6.34
CA LEU A 268 15.98 19.51 5.15
C LEU A 268 17.38 18.92 5.32
N ILE A 269 17.60 17.76 4.75
CA ILE A 269 18.93 17.17 4.57
C ILE A 269 19.23 16.99 3.09
N ARG A 270 20.49 17.20 2.73
CA ARG A 270 20.97 16.94 1.39
C ARG A 270 21.14 15.43 1.19
N MET A 271 20.47 14.88 0.18
CA MET A 271 20.65 13.47 -0.18
C MET A 271 21.98 13.25 -0.93
N PRO A 272 22.69 12.14 -0.64
CA PRO A 272 23.94 11.83 -1.33
C PRO A 272 23.72 11.53 -2.83
N GLY A 273 24.74 11.77 -3.68
CA GLY A 273 24.89 11.15 -4.99
C GLY A 273 24.75 12.03 -6.24
N ARG A 274 24.34 13.30 -6.19
CA ARG A 274 24.32 14.18 -7.38
C ARG A 274 24.81 15.60 -7.06
N GLU A 275 25.86 16.06 -7.73
CA GLU A 275 26.31 17.47 -7.65
C GLU A 275 25.36 18.41 -8.43
N ARG A 276 24.78 17.92 -9.55
CA ARG A 276 23.75 18.64 -10.32
C ARG A 276 22.35 18.13 -9.93
N ASN A 277 21.39 19.01 -9.76
CA ASN A 277 20.04 18.70 -9.29
C ASN A 277 20.01 18.01 -7.92
N VAL A 278 20.69 18.60 -6.95
CA VAL A 278 20.70 18.14 -5.56
C VAL A 278 19.28 17.92 -5.08
N ARG A 279 19.05 16.76 -4.47
CA ARG A 279 17.81 16.42 -3.78
C ARG A 279 17.93 16.79 -2.31
N PHE A 280 16.87 17.37 -1.78
CA PHE A 280 16.72 17.64 -0.36
C PHE A 280 15.55 16.80 0.15
N ALA A 281 15.75 16.13 1.29
CA ALA A 281 14.75 15.32 1.96
C ALA A 281 14.29 16.02 3.25
N TYR A 282 12.98 16.06 3.48
CA TYR A 282 12.36 16.50 4.72
C TYR A 282 12.44 15.35 5.74
N GLU A 283 13.64 15.13 6.26
CA GLU A 283 13.95 13.95 7.08
C GLU A 283 13.09 13.81 8.33
N PRO A 284 12.77 14.86 9.12
CA PRO A 284 11.88 14.72 10.28
C PRO A 284 10.52 14.10 9.91
N TYR A 285 9.96 14.47 8.76
CA TYR A 285 8.70 13.90 8.28
C TYR A 285 8.86 12.47 7.78
N LEU A 286 9.96 12.20 7.05
CA LEU A 286 10.25 10.85 6.57
C LEU A 286 10.51 9.86 7.70
N VAL A 287 11.11 10.29 8.80
CA VAL A 287 11.28 9.47 10.01
C VAL A 287 9.93 9.04 10.56
N ILE A 288 8.99 9.97 10.76
CA ILE A 288 7.65 9.64 11.25
C ILE A 288 6.93 8.67 10.28
N LEU A 289 7.07 8.87 8.97
CA LEU A 289 6.45 7.97 8.00
C LEU A 289 7.08 6.57 7.95
N ARG A 290 8.36 6.44 8.35
CA ARG A 290 9.05 5.13 8.44
C ARG A 290 8.75 4.42 9.74
N GLU A 291 8.49 5.16 10.82
CA GLU A 291 8.13 4.55 12.11
C GLU A 291 6.94 3.61 11.92
N GLY A 292 7.13 2.35 12.34
CA GLY A 292 6.11 1.31 12.21
C GLY A 292 5.97 0.69 10.80
N THR A 293 6.87 1.02 9.85
CA THR A 293 6.95 0.34 8.54
C THR A 293 8.27 -0.43 8.35
N GLU A 294 9.18 -0.36 9.32
CA GLU A 294 10.42 -1.14 9.32
C GLU A 294 10.15 -2.60 9.72
N LEU A 295 10.70 -3.53 8.92
CA LEU A 295 10.60 -4.98 9.10
C LEU A 295 11.93 -5.55 9.52
#